data_001ced7ed0e050b5825e62680c7b77b8
#
_entry.id   001ced7ed0e050b5825e62680c7b77b8
#
_cell.length_a   1.000
_cell.length_b   1.000
_cell.length_c   1.000
_cell.angle_alpha   90.00
_cell.angle_beta   90.00
_cell.angle_gamma   90.00
#
_symmetry.space_group_name_H-M   'P 1'
#
loop_
_entity.id
_entity.type
_entity.pdbx_description
1 polymer ?
#
loop_
_entity_poly.entity_id
_entity_poly.type
_entity_poly.pdbx_seq_one_letter_code
_entity_poly.pdbx_strand_id
1 'polypeptide(L)'
;MIVQELVAPPALPAPITRENPARVVVNLTVEEVEREIAPGTRYMFWTFGGTVPGKMIRVREGDTVELHLQNLASNKLPHNIDLHAVSGPGGGAEQTLIAPGNEAVFTFKALAPGLYVYHCATAPVGMHVAN
;
A
#
# COMPACT_ATOMS: atom_id res chain seq x y z
N MET A 1 -8.38 18.87 2.00
CA MET A 1 -7.67 17.60 2.24
C MET A 1 -8.70 16.50 2.44
N ILE A 2 -8.54 15.41 1.76
CA ILE A 2 -9.49 14.29 1.77
C ILE A 2 -8.73 13.06 2.30
N VAL A 3 -9.34 12.33 3.24
CA VAL A 3 -8.81 11.03 3.67
C VAL A 3 -9.50 9.95 2.84
N GLN A 4 -8.72 9.19 2.08
CA GLN A 4 -9.24 8.11 1.25
C GLN A 4 -9.58 6.89 2.12
N GLU A 5 -10.81 6.43 2.04
CA GLU A 5 -11.18 5.15 2.62
C GLU A 5 -10.63 4.01 1.75
N LEU A 6 -9.90 3.09 2.38
CA LEU A 6 -9.34 1.92 1.72
C LEU A 6 -10.21 0.70 1.97
N VAL A 7 -10.42 -0.08 0.93
CA VAL A 7 -11.22 -1.31 1.03
C VAL A 7 -10.46 -2.50 0.46
N ALA A 8 -10.69 -3.66 1.08
CA ALA A 8 -10.10 -4.92 0.61
C ALA A 8 -10.96 -5.54 -0.50
N PRO A 9 -10.35 -6.15 -1.52
CA PRO A 9 -11.08 -6.91 -2.53
C PRO A 9 -11.94 -8.02 -1.87
N PRO A 10 -13.13 -8.34 -2.44
CA PRO A 10 -13.65 -7.87 -3.72
C PRO A 10 -14.39 -6.52 -3.65
N ALA A 11 -14.43 -5.87 -2.48
CA ALA A 11 -15.03 -4.55 -2.37
C ALA A 11 -14.22 -3.51 -3.17
N LEU A 12 -14.90 -2.51 -3.69
CA LEU A 12 -14.29 -1.42 -4.45
C LEU A 12 -14.52 -0.09 -3.71
N PRO A 13 -13.53 0.83 -3.74
CA PRO A 13 -13.77 2.18 -3.26
C PRO A 13 -14.89 2.83 -4.06
N ALA A 14 -15.64 3.72 -3.42
CA ALA A 14 -16.68 4.47 -4.10
C ALA A 14 -16.11 5.27 -5.29
N PRO A 15 -16.84 5.41 -6.40
CA PRO A 15 -16.41 6.27 -7.49
C PRO A 15 -16.16 7.70 -7.05
N ILE A 16 -15.12 8.31 -7.62
CA ILE A 16 -14.80 9.71 -7.34
C ILE A 16 -15.67 10.58 -8.23
N THR A 17 -16.47 11.45 -7.61
CA THR A 17 -17.41 12.34 -8.32
C THR A 17 -16.95 13.80 -8.37
N ARG A 18 -15.91 14.18 -7.63
CA ARG A 18 -15.37 15.54 -7.66
C ARG A 18 -14.70 15.86 -9.00
N GLU A 19 -14.84 17.09 -9.43
CA GLU A 19 -14.33 17.53 -10.73
C GLU A 19 -12.90 18.01 -10.69
N ASN A 20 -12.41 18.43 -9.52
CA ASN A 20 -11.07 19.01 -9.36
C ASN A 20 -10.13 18.08 -8.61
N PRO A 21 -8.83 18.12 -8.93
CA PRO A 21 -7.81 17.45 -8.12
C PRO A 21 -7.80 17.95 -6.68
N ALA A 22 -7.40 17.08 -5.77
CA ALA A 22 -7.32 17.39 -4.33
C ALA A 22 -6.04 16.82 -3.73
N ARG A 23 -5.76 17.23 -2.50
CA ARG A 23 -4.78 16.54 -1.66
C ARG A 23 -5.48 15.40 -0.94
N VAL A 24 -5.01 14.19 -1.19
CA VAL A 24 -5.62 12.95 -0.70
C VAL A 24 -4.64 12.26 0.25
N VAL A 25 -5.09 12.00 1.47
CA VAL A 25 -4.32 11.26 2.47
C VAL A 25 -4.72 9.78 2.40
N VAL A 26 -3.73 8.92 2.28
CA VAL A 26 -3.89 7.47 2.28
C VAL A 26 -3.14 6.90 3.48
N ASN A 27 -3.85 6.24 4.38
CA ASN A 27 -3.26 5.57 5.53
C ASN A 27 -3.25 4.07 5.28
N LEU A 28 -2.05 3.49 5.21
CA LEU A 28 -1.86 2.08 4.90
C LEU A 28 -0.92 1.45 5.93
N THR A 29 -1.33 0.32 6.48
CA THR A 29 -0.50 -0.44 7.42
C THR A 29 0.10 -1.66 6.76
N VAL A 30 1.35 -1.98 7.11
CA VAL A 30 1.96 -3.28 6.81
C VAL A 30 1.74 -4.19 8.01
N GLU A 31 1.14 -5.35 7.76
CA GLU A 31 0.78 -6.31 8.81
C GLU A 31 1.24 -7.71 8.42
N GLU A 32 2.09 -8.30 9.26
CA GLU A 32 2.48 -9.70 9.16
C GLU A 32 1.40 -10.51 9.87
N VAL A 33 0.60 -11.25 9.12
CA VAL A 33 -0.55 -11.99 9.66
C VAL A 33 -0.54 -13.44 9.26
N GLU A 34 -0.87 -14.32 10.21
CA GLU A 34 -1.02 -15.73 9.95
C GLU A 34 -2.47 -16.03 9.55
N ARG A 35 -2.64 -16.75 8.44
CA ARG A 35 -3.95 -17.16 7.93
C ARG A 35 -3.91 -18.61 7.48
N GLU A 36 -5.05 -19.30 7.60
CA GLU A 36 -5.22 -20.64 7.08
C GLU A 36 -5.41 -20.58 5.57
N ILE A 37 -4.59 -21.34 4.82
CA ILE A 37 -4.65 -21.41 3.34
C ILE A 37 -5.32 -22.68 2.83
N ALA A 38 -5.42 -23.67 3.71
CA ALA A 38 -6.12 -24.93 3.48
C ALA A 38 -6.44 -25.52 4.84
N PRO A 39 -7.40 -26.47 4.97
CA PRO A 39 -7.69 -27.08 6.27
C PRO A 39 -6.44 -27.60 6.99
N GLY A 40 -6.15 -27.07 8.16
CA GLY A 40 -4.98 -27.42 8.97
C GLY A 40 -3.66 -26.84 8.51
N THR A 41 -3.61 -26.06 7.43
CA THR A 41 -2.38 -25.44 6.92
C THR A 41 -2.43 -23.93 7.06
N ARG A 42 -1.49 -23.38 7.83
CA ARG A 42 -1.38 -21.94 8.08
C ARG A 42 -0.15 -21.37 7.39
N TYR A 43 -0.24 -20.08 7.03
CA TYR A 43 0.83 -19.37 6.35
C TYR A 43 0.94 -17.95 6.90
N MET A 44 2.18 -17.47 7.06
CA MET A 44 2.45 -16.10 7.48
C MET A 44 2.48 -15.20 6.25
N PHE A 45 1.43 -14.39 6.08
CA PHE A 45 1.36 -13.39 5.02
C PHE A 45 1.94 -12.06 5.49
N TRP A 46 2.61 -11.37 4.59
CA TRP A 46 3.07 -9.99 4.78
C TRP A 46 2.19 -9.08 3.94
N THR A 47 1.28 -8.40 4.59
CA THR A 47 0.13 -7.77 3.94
C THR A 47 0.16 -6.25 4.00
N PHE A 48 -0.57 -5.64 3.09
CA PHE A 48 -0.95 -4.22 3.18
C PHE A 48 -2.41 -4.14 3.64
N GLY A 49 -2.60 -3.90 4.93
CA GLY A 49 -3.91 -3.76 5.54
C GLY A 49 -4.56 -5.05 6.02
N GLY A 50 -3.80 -6.13 6.20
CA GLY A 50 -4.27 -7.37 6.82
C GLY A 50 -4.83 -8.41 5.86
N THR A 51 -4.89 -8.14 4.57
CA THR A 51 -5.44 -9.05 3.54
C THR A 51 -4.52 -9.21 2.35
N VAL A 52 -4.69 -10.32 1.62
CA VAL A 52 -4.09 -10.57 0.31
C VAL A 52 -5.22 -10.89 -0.68
N PRO A 53 -5.40 -10.12 -1.75
CA PRO A 53 -4.69 -8.90 -2.11
C PRO A 53 -4.85 -7.79 -1.06
N GLY A 54 -3.91 -6.83 -1.07
CA GLY A 54 -3.99 -5.65 -0.23
C GLY A 54 -5.13 -4.70 -0.60
N LYS A 55 -5.28 -3.65 0.17
CA LYS A 55 -6.37 -2.69 -0.01
C LYS A 55 -6.21 -1.87 -1.29
N MET A 56 -7.32 -1.60 -1.95
CA MET A 56 -7.35 -0.80 -3.17
C MET A 56 -7.34 0.69 -2.83
N ILE A 57 -6.48 1.43 -3.52
CA ILE A 57 -6.36 2.88 -3.44
C ILE A 57 -6.97 3.47 -4.72
N ARG A 58 -7.96 4.35 -4.58
CA ARG A 58 -8.55 5.04 -5.73
C ARG A 58 -8.36 6.53 -5.56
N VAL A 59 -7.70 7.16 -6.53
CA VAL A 59 -7.47 8.59 -6.57
C VAL A 59 -7.79 9.13 -7.97
N ARG A 60 -7.91 10.44 -8.10
CA ARG A 60 -8.18 11.11 -9.37
C ARG A 60 -6.87 11.58 -10.00
N GLU A 61 -6.82 11.56 -11.33
CA GLU A 61 -5.73 12.20 -12.07
C GLU A 61 -5.53 13.65 -11.60
N GLY A 62 -4.29 14.01 -11.34
CA GLY A 62 -3.91 15.33 -10.83
C GLY A 62 -3.93 15.45 -9.31
N ASP A 63 -4.42 14.46 -8.58
CA ASP A 63 -4.36 14.47 -7.12
C ASP A 63 -2.92 14.48 -6.62
N THR A 64 -2.70 15.18 -5.52
CA THR A 64 -1.49 15.03 -4.72
C THR A 64 -1.79 14.03 -3.62
N VAL A 65 -1.14 12.88 -3.67
CA VAL A 65 -1.36 11.77 -2.73
C VAL A 65 -0.30 11.81 -1.65
N GLU A 66 -0.73 11.85 -0.41
CA GLU A 66 0.12 11.76 0.77
C GLU A 66 -0.09 10.39 1.39
N LEU A 67 0.83 9.48 1.12
CA LEU A 67 0.79 8.12 1.65
C LEU A 67 1.51 8.06 2.99
N HIS A 68 0.78 7.64 4.00
CA HIS A 68 1.32 7.28 5.31
C HIS A 68 1.40 5.76 5.38
N LEU A 69 2.61 5.23 5.32
CA LEU A 69 2.87 3.81 5.46
C LEU A 69 3.38 3.51 6.85
N GLN A 70 2.66 2.70 7.59
CA GLN A 70 3.03 2.29 8.94
C GLN A 70 3.40 0.81 8.95
N ASN A 71 4.59 0.50 9.47
CA ASN A 71 4.99 -0.86 9.76
C ASN A 71 4.63 -1.14 11.23
N LEU A 72 3.68 -2.05 11.46
CA LEU A 72 3.19 -2.29 12.82
C LEU A 72 4.30 -2.76 13.76
N ALA A 73 4.24 -2.31 15.01
CA ALA A 73 5.23 -2.68 16.03
C ALA A 73 5.29 -4.20 16.31
N SER A 74 4.21 -4.91 16.04
CA SER A 74 4.12 -6.36 16.17
C SER A 74 4.82 -7.13 15.05
N ASN A 75 5.14 -6.46 13.93
CA ASN A 75 5.87 -7.07 12.83
C ASN A 75 7.32 -7.32 13.22
N LYS A 76 7.96 -8.24 12.50
CA LYS A 76 9.37 -8.64 12.77
C LYS A 76 10.34 -8.11 11.72
N LEU A 77 9.83 -7.72 10.54
CA LEU A 77 10.65 -7.41 9.39
C LEU A 77 10.46 -5.97 8.93
N PRO A 78 11.50 -5.37 8.30
CA PRO A 78 11.33 -4.11 7.59
C PRO A 78 10.45 -4.33 6.34
N HIS A 79 9.73 -3.31 5.95
CA HIS A 79 8.88 -3.30 4.77
C HIS A 79 8.93 -1.94 4.09
N ASN A 80 8.56 -1.90 2.82
CA ASN A 80 8.36 -0.67 2.05
C ASN A 80 7.24 -0.87 1.03
N ILE A 81 7.04 0.08 0.16
CA ILE A 81 6.07 -0.01 -0.92
C ILE A 81 6.65 0.55 -2.22
N ASP A 82 6.45 -0.18 -3.30
CA ASP A 82 6.71 0.25 -4.67
C ASP A 82 5.36 0.42 -5.37
N LEU A 83 5.02 1.66 -5.69
CA LEU A 83 3.76 2.02 -6.34
C LEU A 83 3.99 2.22 -7.83
N HIS A 84 3.47 1.34 -8.67
CA HIS A 84 3.63 1.45 -10.11
C HIS A 84 2.92 2.68 -10.71
N ALA A 85 1.98 3.26 -9.99
CA ALA A 85 1.34 4.52 -10.37
C ALA A 85 2.27 5.74 -10.26
N VAL A 86 3.39 5.62 -9.54
CA VAL A 86 4.36 6.69 -9.38
C VAL A 86 5.33 6.70 -10.55
N SER A 87 5.45 7.85 -11.22
CA SER A 87 6.43 8.03 -12.28
C SER A 87 7.83 8.20 -11.68
N GLY A 88 8.73 7.30 -12.05
CA GLY A 88 10.10 7.30 -11.57
C GLY A 88 10.53 5.94 -11.02
N PRO A 89 11.83 5.73 -10.85
CA PRO A 89 12.35 4.44 -10.40
C PRO A 89 11.94 4.12 -8.96
N GLY A 90 11.56 2.87 -8.73
CA GLY A 90 11.27 2.33 -7.41
C GLY A 90 9.96 2.76 -6.78
N GLY A 91 9.14 3.61 -7.42
CA GLY A 91 7.77 3.90 -6.96
C GLY A 91 7.62 4.31 -5.49
N GLY A 92 8.64 4.90 -4.86
CA GLY A 92 8.67 5.28 -3.45
C GLY A 92 9.32 4.25 -2.52
N ALA A 93 9.83 3.14 -3.05
CA ALA A 93 10.39 2.07 -2.24
C ALA A 93 11.55 2.51 -1.34
N GLU A 94 12.44 3.34 -1.86
CA GLU A 94 13.60 3.83 -1.09
C GLU A 94 13.15 4.76 0.05
N GLN A 95 12.16 5.61 -0.20
CA GLN A 95 11.67 6.58 0.77
C GLN A 95 10.77 5.95 1.85
N THR A 96 10.25 4.76 1.61
CA THR A 96 9.28 4.10 2.49
C THR A 96 9.83 2.88 3.23
N LEU A 97 11.13 2.62 3.14
CA LEU A 97 11.75 1.52 3.87
C LEU A 97 11.76 1.81 5.36
N ILE A 98 10.98 1.06 6.12
CA ILE A 98 10.74 1.28 7.55
C ILE A 98 10.83 0.00 8.36
N ALA A 99 11.45 0.12 9.54
CA ALA A 99 11.48 -0.94 10.54
C ALA A 99 10.14 -1.03 11.29
N PRO A 100 9.88 -2.17 11.97
CA PRO A 100 8.68 -2.30 12.81
C PRO A 100 8.52 -1.16 13.81
N GLY A 101 7.29 -0.65 13.95
CA GLY A 101 6.95 0.45 14.83
C GLY A 101 7.16 1.84 14.24
N ASN A 102 7.67 1.94 13.02
CA ASN A 102 7.92 3.22 12.35
C ASN A 102 6.91 3.51 11.25
N GLU A 103 6.88 4.76 10.85
CA GLU A 103 6.02 5.27 9.77
C GLU A 103 6.86 6.09 8.79
N ALA A 104 6.52 6.00 7.52
CA ALA A 104 7.04 6.87 6.48
C ALA A 104 5.90 7.60 5.80
N VAL A 105 6.16 8.84 5.40
CA VAL A 105 5.23 9.65 4.61
C VAL A 105 5.87 9.87 3.24
N PHE A 106 5.14 9.49 2.20
CA PHE A 106 5.58 9.62 0.82
C PHE A 106 4.52 10.36 0.01
N THR A 107 4.91 11.47 -0.61
CA THR A 107 3.99 12.30 -1.38
C THR A 107 4.31 12.19 -2.86
N PHE A 108 3.27 11.96 -3.67
CA PHE A 108 3.41 11.91 -5.12
C PHE A 108 2.17 12.50 -5.81
N LYS A 109 2.31 12.80 -7.09
CA LYS A 109 1.21 13.26 -7.91
C LYS A 109 0.72 12.16 -8.83
N ALA A 110 -0.59 11.95 -8.87
CA ALA A 110 -1.22 10.99 -9.77
C ALA A 110 -1.28 11.58 -11.19
N LEU A 111 -0.37 11.15 -12.07
CA LEU A 111 -0.15 11.79 -13.38
C LEU A 111 -0.94 11.14 -14.50
N ALA A 112 -1.07 9.82 -14.51
CA ALA A 112 -1.67 9.08 -15.61
C ALA A 112 -2.78 8.15 -15.09
N PRO A 113 -4.00 8.23 -15.67
CA PRO A 113 -5.07 7.31 -15.28
C PRO A 113 -4.73 5.87 -15.68
N GLY A 114 -5.20 4.93 -14.89
CA GLY A 114 -5.00 3.51 -15.15
C GLY A 114 -5.18 2.67 -13.91
N LEU A 115 -5.02 1.36 -14.07
CA LEU A 115 -4.96 0.41 -12.99
C LEU A 115 -3.51 -0.01 -12.79
N TYR A 116 -2.98 0.20 -11.59
CA TYR A 116 -1.58 -0.02 -11.27
C TYR A 116 -1.45 -0.95 -10.07
N VAL A 117 -0.46 -1.83 -10.13
CA VAL A 117 -0.09 -2.67 -8.98
C VAL A 117 0.78 -1.88 -8.01
N TYR A 118 0.70 -2.22 -6.73
CA TYR A 118 1.71 -1.87 -5.75
C TYR A 118 2.14 -3.14 -5.00
N HIS A 119 3.36 -3.17 -4.53
CA HIS A 119 3.95 -4.31 -3.82
C HIS A 119 5.08 -3.89 -2.92
N CYS A 120 5.47 -4.76 -2.00
CA CYS A 120 6.67 -4.57 -1.21
C CYS A 120 7.91 -4.83 -2.07
N ALA A 121 8.96 -4.03 -1.88
CA ALA A 121 10.23 -4.16 -2.61
C ALA A 121 11.44 -4.18 -1.67
N THR A 122 11.23 -4.58 -0.42
CA THR A 122 12.31 -4.75 0.55
C THR A 122 13.15 -5.97 0.19
N ALA A 123 14.47 -5.86 0.31
CA ALA A 123 15.37 -7.01 0.08
C ALA A 123 15.19 -8.08 1.18
N PRO A 124 15.17 -9.38 0.88
CA PRO A 124 15.16 -9.99 -0.46
C PRO A 124 13.83 -9.79 -1.17
N VAL A 125 13.85 -9.11 -2.31
CA VAL A 125 12.63 -8.66 -2.99
C VAL A 125 11.70 -9.82 -3.36
N GLY A 126 12.25 -10.92 -3.84
CA GLY A 126 11.47 -12.10 -4.20
C GLY A 126 10.64 -12.66 -3.04
N MET A 127 11.21 -12.68 -1.83
CA MET A 127 10.49 -13.10 -0.62
C MET A 127 9.38 -12.12 -0.25
N HIS A 128 9.68 -10.83 -0.26
CA HIS A 128 8.71 -9.81 0.12
C HIS A 128 7.55 -9.70 -0.86
N VAL A 129 7.80 -9.91 -2.15
CA VAL A 129 6.72 -9.94 -3.16
C VAL A 129 5.89 -11.22 -3.05
N ALA A 130 6.53 -12.36 -2.76
CA ALA A 130 5.84 -13.66 -2.72
C ALA A 130 5.02 -13.89 -1.45
N ASN A 131 5.35 -13.26 -0.33
CA ASN A 131 4.63 -13.41 0.93
C ASN A 131 3.57 -12.36 1.12
#